data_076d1c5fd813f46a52b52f68b90291a3
#
_entry.id   076d1c5fd813f46a52b52f68b90291a3
#
_cell.length_a   1.000
_cell.length_b   1.000
_cell.length_c   1.000
_cell.angle_alpha   90.00
_cell.angle_beta   90.00
_cell.angle_gamma   90.00
#
_symmetry.space_group_name_H-M   'P 1'
#
loop_
_entity.id
_entity.type
_entity.pdbx_description
1 polymer ?
#
loop_
_entity_poly.entity_id
_entity_poly.type
_entity_poly.pdbx_seq_one_letter_code
_entity_poly.pdbx_strand_id
1 'polypeptide(L)'
;MAAWVTHLMIADGVLKTTDRLDRRSFCVGNIAPDCNVESADWKTFTPSREVTHWMRGRRKSFIDCEDFLAAMIVPRKVADIAEFSFLLGYYSHLLTDAAFQSMIRDEKRVAAAWKRVMADDRLRELSDGMTPDFDSIKKLVPSDARFHGVTRAEAEYLKKHPDSGYLTEILPLREFPDYIGYLPHGCIVRKIGIMWYMPDDSVLEYDTVALSDEEFNRFVHNTTELVTEKVSGALALRDKKYVTL
;
A
#
# COMPACT_ATOMS: atom_id res chain seq x y z
N MET A 1 2.74 7.37 1.05
CA MET A 1 1.92 6.16 1.00
C MET A 1 2.25 5.45 -0.27
N ALA A 2 2.27 4.14 -0.24
CA ALA A 2 2.14 3.40 -1.47
C ALA A 2 0.79 3.78 -2.09
N ALA A 3 0.74 3.99 -3.39
CA ALA A 3 -0.53 4.25 -4.07
C ALA A 3 -1.27 2.94 -4.33
N TRP A 4 -2.53 3.00 -4.70
CA TRP A 4 -3.33 1.78 -4.92
C TRP A 4 -2.73 0.83 -5.94
N VAL A 5 -2.14 1.36 -7.02
CA VAL A 5 -1.49 0.51 -8.03
C VAL A 5 -0.32 -0.27 -7.40
N THR A 6 0.51 0.38 -6.58
CA THR A 6 1.59 -0.32 -5.86
C THR A 6 1.05 -1.43 -4.95
N HIS A 7 -0.05 -1.20 -4.22
CA HIS A 7 -0.70 -2.25 -3.41
C HIS A 7 -1.18 -3.42 -4.30
N LEU A 8 -1.74 -3.12 -5.47
CA LEU A 8 -2.21 -4.14 -6.39
C LEU A 8 -1.06 -4.87 -7.12
N MET A 9 0.09 -4.22 -7.37
CA MET A 9 1.30 -4.91 -7.85
C MET A 9 1.74 -6.02 -6.88
N ILE A 10 1.73 -5.72 -5.59
CA ILE A 10 2.05 -6.69 -4.53
C ILE A 10 0.97 -7.77 -4.44
N ALA A 11 -0.31 -7.37 -4.46
CA ALA A 11 -1.44 -8.31 -4.45
C ALA A 11 -1.40 -9.30 -5.62
N ASP A 12 -1.13 -8.81 -6.84
CA ASP A 12 -0.99 -9.66 -8.03
C ASP A 12 0.18 -10.65 -7.89
N GLY A 13 1.28 -10.22 -7.25
CA GLY A 13 2.41 -11.09 -6.93
C GLY A 13 2.00 -12.24 -5.98
N VAL A 14 1.26 -11.93 -4.92
CA VAL A 14 0.73 -12.93 -3.97
C VAL A 14 -0.23 -13.89 -4.65
N LEU A 15 -1.17 -13.37 -5.45
CA LEU A 15 -2.16 -14.18 -6.17
C LEU A 15 -1.57 -15.16 -7.17
N LYS A 16 -0.35 -14.91 -7.67
CA LYS A 16 0.40 -15.86 -8.50
C LYS A 16 0.93 -17.08 -7.73
N THR A 17 1.00 -16.98 -6.41
CA THR A 17 1.56 -18.07 -5.56
C THR A 17 0.50 -19.01 -5.00
N THR A 18 -0.80 -18.68 -5.09
CA THR A 18 -1.88 -19.46 -4.52
C THR A 18 -3.20 -19.25 -5.29
N ASP A 19 -3.94 -20.35 -5.48
CA ASP A 19 -5.31 -20.37 -6.01
C ASP A 19 -6.39 -20.38 -4.91
N ARG A 20 -5.98 -20.26 -3.65
CA ARG A 20 -6.84 -20.39 -2.46
C ARG A 20 -7.56 -19.11 -2.05
N LEU A 21 -7.36 -18.02 -2.80
CA LEU A 21 -7.94 -16.71 -2.54
C LEU A 21 -8.97 -16.36 -3.60
N ASP A 22 -10.08 -15.74 -3.18
CA ASP A 22 -10.94 -15.02 -4.11
C ASP A 22 -10.22 -13.76 -4.58
N ARG A 23 -9.88 -13.72 -5.86
CA ARG A 23 -9.06 -12.66 -6.47
C ARG A 23 -9.67 -11.28 -6.26
N ARG A 24 -10.98 -11.14 -6.54
CA ARG A 24 -11.68 -9.85 -6.42
C ARG A 24 -11.64 -9.35 -5.00
N SER A 25 -12.04 -10.16 -4.06
CA SER A 25 -12.08 -9.79 -2.65
C SER A 25 -10.70 -9.46 -2.09
N PHE A 26 -9.66 -10.21 -2.48
CA PHE A 26 -8.29 -9.92 -2.07
C PHE A 26 -7.81 -8.56 -2.62
N CYS A 27 -8.07 -8.27 -3.90
CA CYS A 27 -7.74 -6.98 -4.51
C CYS A 27 -8.50 -5.83 -3.84
N VAL A 28 -9.81 -5.98 -3.59
CA VAL A 28 -10.62 -4.95 -2.91
C VAL A 28 -10.15 -4.73 -1.48
N GLY A 29 -9.80 -5.79 -0.76
CA GLY A 29 -9.19 -5.69 0.56
C GLY A 29 -7.92 -4.83 0.56
N ASN A 30 -7.08 -4.94 -0.48
CA ASN A 30 -5.85 -4.17 -0.62
C ASN A 30 -6.05 -2.65 -0.81
N ILE A 31 -7.26 -2.15 -1.05
CA ILE A 31 -7.56 -0.72 -1.11
C ILE A 31 -8.48 -0.26 0.03
N ALA A 32 -9.13 -1.19 0.72
CA ALA A 32 -10.16 -0.91 1.71
C ALA A 32 -9.72 0.01 2.87
N PRO A 33 -8.49 -0.08 3.43
CA PRO A 33 -8.01 0.83 4.47
C PRO A 33 -8.05 2.31 4.08
N ASP A 34 -7.92 2.63 2.80
CA ASP A 34 -7.97 4.00 2.27
C ASP A 34 -9.41 4.46 1.92
N CYS A 35 -10.40 3.58 2.07
CA CYS A 35 -11.78 3.86 1.67
C CYS A 35 -12.64 4.53 2.75
N ASN A 36 -12.03 5.16 3.75
CA ASN A 36 -12.72 6.04 4.69
C ASN A 36 -13.33 7.28 3.99
N VAL A 37 -14.37 7.87 4.59
CA VAL A 37 -15.08 9.02 4.04
C VAL A 37 -14.36 10.31 4.44
N GLU A 38 -14.00 11.11 3.47
CA GLU A 38 -13.37 12.42 3.66
C GLU A 38 -14.37 13.51 4.06
N SER A 39 -13.94 14.50 4.87
CA SER A 39 -14.61 15.78 5.03
C SER A 39 -14.57 16.60 3.74
N ALA A 40 -15.44 17.62 3.62
CA ALA A 40 -15.51 18.46 2.42
C ALA A 40 -14.16 19.14 2.07
N ASP A 41 -13.34 19.42 3.07
CA ASP A 41 -12.01 20.03 2.92
C ASP A 41 -10.85 19.01 2.89
N TRP A 42 -11.14 17.71 2.90
CA TRP A 42 -10.19 16.59 2.91
C TRP A 42 -9.20 16.57 4.07
N LYS A 43 -9.48 17.31 5.16
CA LYS A 43 -8.58 17.34 6.32
C LYS A 43 -8.85 16.22 7.32
N THR A 44 -10.08 15.77 7.40
CA THR A 44 -10.48 14.69 8.30
C THR A 44 -11.16 13.55 7.56
N PHE A 45 -11.18 12.39 8.17
CA PHE A 45 -11.74 11.17 7.59
C PHE A 45 -12.55 10.40 8.62
N THR A 46 -13.65 9.76 8.19
CA THR A 46 -14.51 8.93 9.02
C THR A 46 -14.61 7.51 8.44
N PRO A 47 -14.24 6.47 9.20
CA PRO A 47 -13.46 6.56 10.42
C PRO A 47 -12.05 7.18 10.18
N SER A 48 -11.36 7.56 11.25
CA SER A 48 -10.02 8.17 11.08
C SER A 48 -9.03 7.18 10.46
N ARG A 49 -7.94 7.70 9.90
CA ARG A 49 -6.85 6.85 9.36
C ARG A 49 -6.22 5.96 10.42
N GLU A 50 -6.16 6.41 11.67
CA GLU A 50 -5.70 5.62 12.79
C GLU A 50 -6.53 4.34 12.97
N VAL A 51 -7.85 4.44 12.82
CA VAL A 51 -8.75 3.29 12.88
C VAL A 51 -8.56 2.37 11.68
N THR A 52 -8.64 2.91 10.46
CA THR A 52 -8.58 2.08 9.25
C THR A 52 -7.21 1.44 9.02
N HIS A 53 -6.13 2.08 9.46
CA HIS A 53 -4.77 1.54 9.31
C HIS A 53 -4.23 0.91 10.60
N TRP A 54 -5.07 0.70 11.62
CA TRP A 54 -4.66 0.06 12.89
C TRP A 54 -3.40 0.71 13.50
N MET A 55 -3.35 2.03 13.49
CA MET A 55 -2.18 2.78 13.93
C MET A 55 -2.19 2.98 15.45
N ARG A 56 -1.09 2.65 16.11
CA ARG A 56 -0.82 3.06 17.50
C ARG A 56 -0.22 4.47 17.50
N GLY A 57 -1.04 5.49 17.27
CA GLY A 57 -0.61 6.89 17.19
C GLY A 57 -0.69 7.48 15.79
N ARG A 58 -0.23 8.74 15.63
CA ARG A 58 -0.47 9.53 14.41
C ARG A 58 0.44 9.19 13.22
N ARG A 59 1.37 8.25 13.35
CA ARG A 59 2.34 7.93 12.27
C ARG A 59 2.09 6.55 11.71
N LYS A 60 2.02 6.42 10.39
CA LYS A 60 1.90 5.12 9.68
C LYS A 60 3.07 4.16 9.93
N SER A 61 4.20 4.63 10.48
CA SER A 61 5.28 3.75 10.94
C SER A 61 4.90 2.91 12.17
N PHE A 62 3.73 3.15 12.77
CA PHE A 62 3.20 2.42 13.92
C PHE A 62 1.92 1.65 13.57
N ILE A 63 1.82 1.13 12.35
CA ILE A 63 0.75 0.20 11.96
C ILE A 63 0.95 -1.11 12.70
N ASP A 64 -0.07 -1.54 13.44
CA ASP A 64 -0.05 -2.81 14.16
C ASP A 64 -0.70 -3.92 13.33
N CYS A 65 0.07 -4.48 12.41
CA CYS A 65 -0.38 -5.56 11.55
C CYS A 65 -0.74 -6.83 12.32
N GLU A 66 0.00 -7.13 13.40
CA GLU A 66 -0.24 -8.34 14.20
C GLU A 66 -1.52 -8.20 15.05
N ASP A 67 -1.85 -7.00 15.56
CA ASP A 67 -3.14 -6.77 16.23
C ASP A 67 -4.31 -6.95 15.26
N PHE A 68 -4.18 -6.47 14.00
CA PHE A 68 -5.20 -6.73 12.97
C PHE A 68 -5.38 -8.23 12.72
N LEU A 69 -4.29 -8.95 12.52
CA LEU A 69 -4.30 -10.40 12.32
C LEU A 69 -5.00 -11.10 13.50
N ALA A 70 -4.60 -10.77 14.72
CA ALA A 70 -5.13 -11.37 15.94
C ALA A 70 -6.62 -11.04 16.18
N ALA A 71 -7.06 -9.82 15.87
CA ALA A 71 -8.42 -9.38 16.14
C ALA A 71 -9.40 -9.72 15.01
N MET A 72 -8.97 -9.64 13.75
CA MET A 72 -9.87 -9.69 12.60
C MET A 72 -9.81 -11.00 11.82
N ILE A 73 -8.70 -11.73 11.86
CA ILE A 73 -8.51 -12.94 11.06
C ILE A 73 -8.53 -14.20 11.95
N VAL A 74 -7.69 -14.23 12.99
CA VAL A 74 -7.53 -15.42 13.84
C VAL A 74 -8.80 -15.85 14.55
N PRO A 75 -9.64 -14.97 15.16
CA PRO A 75 -10.83 -15.38 15.89
C PRO A 75 -11.99 -15.78 15.00
N ARG A 76 -12.03 -15.29 13.77
CA ARG A 76 -13.17 -15.47 12.89
C ARG A 76 -13.19 -16.87 12.30
N LYS A 77 -14.30 -17.58 12.51
CA LYS A 77 -14.67 -18.79 11.75
C LYS A 77 -15.31 -18.31 10.43
N VAL A 78 -14.51 -17.72 9.54
CA VAL A 78 -15.01 -17.24 8.25
C VAL A 78 -15.14 -18.42 7.32
N ALA A 79 -16.38 -18.88 7.10
CA ALA A 79 -16.67 -19.95 6.15
C ALA A 79 -16.57 -19.44 4.70
N ASP A 80 -16.96 -18.18 4.47
CA ASP A 80 -16.92 -17.54 3.16
C ASP A 80 -15.48 -17.20 2.76
N ILE A 81 -15.04 -17.75 1.64
CA ILE A 81 -13.70 -17.52 1.09
C ILE A 81 -13.55 -16.06 0.62
N ALA A 82 -14.62 -15.42 0.14
CA ALA A 82 -14.58 -14.05 -0.32
C ALA A 82 -14.33 -13.08 0.85
N GLU A 83 -15.09 -13.22 1.97
CA GLU A 83 -14.83 -12.42 3.19
C GLU A 83 -13.41 -12.66 3.72
N PHE A 84 -12.97 -13.91 3.77
CA PHE A 84 -11.63 -14.24 4.26
C PHE A 84 -10.53 -13.65 3.38
N SER A 85 -10.68 -13.73 2.06
CA SER A 85 -9.75 -13.15 1.10
C SER A 85 -9.71 -11.62 1.20
N PHE A 86 -10.86 -10.98 1.42
CA PHE A 86 -10.93 -9.54 1.68
C PHE A 86 -10.13 -9.15 2.93
N LEU A 87 -10.30 -9.87 4.04
CA LEU A 87 -9.55 -9.60 5.28
C LEU A 87 -8.04 -9.80 5.08
N LEU A 88 -7.63 -10.82 4.32
CA LEU A 88 -6.23 -11.02 3.97
C LEU A 88 -5.70 -9.92 3.05
N GLY A 89 -6.51 -9.41 2.11
CA GLY A 89 -6.18 -8.25 1.30
C GLY A 89 -6.00 -6.98 2.14
N TYR A 90 -6.88 -6.77 3.13
CA TYR A 90 -6.75 -5.68 4.09
C TYR A 90 -5.43 -5.79 4.89
N TYR A 91 -5.12 -6.98 5.37
CA TYR A 91 -3.85 -7.27 6.06
C TYR A 91 -2.63 -7.02 5.16
N SER A 92 -2.70 -7.42 3.90
CA SER A 92 -1.68 -7.14 2.88
C SER A 92 -1.43 -5.64 2.71
N HIS A 93 -2.48 -4.82 2.65
CA HIS A 93 -2.35 -3.36 2.61
C HIS A 93 -1.59 -2.82 3.83
N LEU A 94 -1.96 -3.25 5.03
CA LEU A 94 -1.31 -2.79 6.26
C LEU A 94 0.19 -3.16 6.28
N LEU A 95 0.53 -4.38 5.89
CA LEU A 95 1.92 -4.84 5.76
C LEU A 95 2.69 -4.00 4.73
N THR A 96 2.07 -3.72 3.59
CA THR A 96 2.67 -2.92 2.52
C THR A 96 2.95 -1.49 2.98
N ASP A 97 2.00 -0.84 3.64
CA ASP A 97 2.18 0.52 4.16
C ASP A 97 3.24 0.56 5.27
N ALA A 98 3.26 -0.42 6.17
CA ALA A 98 4.29 -0.53 7.21
C ALA A 98 5.69 -0.71 6.60
N ALA A 99 5.82 -1.61 5.62
CA ALA A 99 7.08 -1.84 4.90
C ALA A 99 7.54 -0.59 4.14
N PHE A 100 6.62 0.12 3.45
CA PHE A 100 6.95 1.37 2.75
C PHE A 100 7.44 2.45 3.72
N GLN A 101 6.76 2.64 4.85
CA GLN A 101 7.16 3.61 5.86
C GLN A 101 8.51 3.27 6.51
N SER A 102 8.81 1.99 6.71
CA SER A 102 10.11 1.53 7.18
C SER A 102 11.20 1.80 6.13
N MET A 103 10.95 1.42 4.88
CA MET A 103 11.88 1.58 3.77
C MET A 103 12.25 3.05 3.53
N ILE A 104 11.28 3.96 3.46
CA ILE A 104 11.59 5.38 3.17
C ILE A 104 12.37 6.08 4.28
N ARG A 105 12.43 5.51 5.49
CA ARG A 105 13.19 6.02 6.64
C ARG A 105 14.41 5.20 6.99
N ASP A 106 14.70 4.14 6.24
CA ASP A 106 15.91 3.36 6.44
C ASP A 106 17.15 4.25 6.29
N GLU A 107 18.06 4.19 7.26
CA GLU A 107 19.22 5.09 7.32
C GLU A 107 20.14 4.95 6.10
N LYS A 108 20.35 3.72 5.61
CA LYS A 108 21.20 3.46 4.43
C LYS A 108 20.57 4.02 3.17
N ARG A 109 19.26 3.85 3.04
CA ARG A 109 18.50 4.41 1.92
C ARG A 109 18.48 5.93 1.97
N VAL A 110 18.25 6.52 3.14
CA VAL A 110 18.29 7.99 3.33
C VAL A 110 19.66 8.53 2.97
N ALA A 111 20.75 7.87 3.40
CA ALA A 111 22.10 8.25 3.03
C ALA A 111 22.35 8.15 1.51
N ALA A 112 21.78 7.14 0.84
CA ALA A 112 21.87 7.02 -0.62
C ALA A 112 21.11 8.15 -1.34
N ALA A 113 19.90 8.48 -0.87
CA ALA A 113 19.12 9.60 -1.39
C ALA A 113 19.84 10.94 -1.15
N TRP A 114 20.45 11.13 0.02
CA TRP A 114 21.25 12.32 0.30
C TRP A 114 22.44 12.47 -0.63
N LYS A 115 23.10 11.37 -1.01
CA LYS A 115 24.17 11.41 -2.04
C LYS A 115 23.64 11.90 -3.39
N ARG A 116 22.40 11.53 -3.77
CA ARG A 116 21.76 12.03 -5.00
C ARG A 116 21.47 13.53 -4.90
N VAL A 117 21.00 14.01 -3.72
CA VAL A 117 20.86 15.46 -3.46
C VAL A 117 22.18 16.19 -3.62
N MET A 118 23.26 15.68 -3.04
CA MET A 118 24.61 16.30 -3.11
C MET A 118 25.26 16.24 -4.49
N ALA A 119 24.79 15.37 -5.37
CA ALA A 119 25.27 15.27 -6.75
C ALA A 119 24.64 16.32 -7.68
N ASP A 120 23.53 16.92 -7.28
CA ASP A 120 22.86 17.99 -8.02
C ASP A 120 23.25 19.35 -7.42
N ASP A 121 23.76 20.26 -8.25
CA ASP A 121 24.30 21.57 -7.80
C ASP A 121 23.23 22.42 -7.11
N ARG A 122 22.02 22.46 -7.66
CA ARG A 122 20.91 23.25 -7.11
C ARG A 122 20.41 22.70 -5.78
N LEU A 123 20.19 21.38 -5.72
CA LEU A 123 19.74 20.74 -4.47
C LEU A 123 20.82 20.82 -3.38
N ARG A 124 22.10 20.72 -3.75
CA ARG A 124 23.23 20.88 -2.84
C ARG A 124 23.27 22.28 -2.24
N GLU A 125 23.11 23.34 -3.05
CA GLU A 125 23.05 24.72 -2.55
C GLU A 125 21.85 24.91 -1.59
N LEU A 126 20.68 24.37 -1.92
CA LEU A 126 19.49 24.44 -1.07
C LEU A 126 19.62 23.63 0.22
N SER A 127 20.53 22.66 0.27
CA SER A 127 20.73 21.79 1.43
C SER A 127 21.63 22.37 2.51
N ASP A 128 22.19 23.58 2.31
CA ASP A 128 23.11 24.19 3.27
C ASP A 128 22.47 24.30 4.67
N GLY A 129 23.21 23.87 5.69
CA GLY A 129 22.74 23.82 7.07
C GLY A 129 21.69 22.74 7.39
N MET A 130 21.30 21.89 6.43
CA MET A 130 20.34 20.79 6.65
C MET A 130 21.03 19.50 7.11
N THR A 131 20.31 18.72 7.92
CA THR A 131 20.73 17.37 8.29
C THR A 131 20.40 16.36 7.19
N PRO A 132 21.23 15.32 6.97
CA PRO A 132 20.98 14.27 5.97
C PRO A 132 19.92 13.28 6.48
N ASP A 133 18.68 13.70 6.56
CA ASP A 133 17.53 12.90 6.97
C ASP A 133 16.38 12.93 5.96
N PHE A 134 15.38 12.07 6.16
CA PHE A 134 14.24 11.97 5.25
C PHE A 134 13.41 13.26 5.20
N ASP A 135 13.27 13.97 6.32
CA ASP A 135 12.45 15.20 6.37
C ASP A 135 13.15 16.36 5.61
N SER A 136 14.49 16.40 5.61
CA SER A 136 15.28 17.34 4.80
C SER A 136 15.16 17.02 3.30
N ILE A 137 15.30 15.76 2.89
CA ILE A 137 15.06 15.33 1.50
C ILE A 137 13.65 15.72 1.06
N LYS A 138 12.67 15.52 1.93
CA LYS A 138 11.28 15.86 1.67
C LYS A 138 11.03 17.36 1.47
N LYS A 139 11.85 18.22 2.05
CA LYS A 139 11.79 19.68 1.85
C LYS A 139 12.49 20.12 0.57
N LEU A 140 13.59 19.44 0.22
CA LEU A 140 14.44 19.78 -0.94
C LEU A 140 13.81 19.33 -2.26
N VAL A 141 13.30 18.11 -2.30
CA VAL A 141 12.70 17.55 -3.54
C VAL A 141 11.25 18.04 -3.66
N PRO A 142 10.86 18.65 -4.80
CA PRO A 142 9.48 19.09 -5.07
C PRO A 142 8.45 17.98 -4.80
N SER A 143 7.28 18.38 -4.31
CA SER A 143 6.27 17.41 -3.85
C SER A 143 5.71 16.53 -4.98
N ASP A 144 5.61 17.06 -6.17
CA ASP A 144 5.19 16.39 -7.41
C ASP A 144 6.26 15.42 -7.94
N ALA A 145 7.54 15.80 -7.87
CA ALA A 145 8.65 14.97 -8.31
C ALA A 145 9.04 13.87 -7.29
N ARG A 146 8.79 14.08 -5.99
CA ARG A 146 9.35 13.27 -4.89
C ARG A 146 9.17 11.77 -5.01
N PHE A 147 8.05 11.32 -5.53
CA PHE A 147 7.71 9.92 -5.77
C PHE A 147 7.16 9.68 -7.18
N HIS A 148 7.45 10.58 -8.11
CA HIS A 148 6.95 10.46 -9.48
C HIS A 148 7.57 9.24 -10.20
N GLY A 149 8.79 8.86 -9.85
CA GLY A 149 9.38 7.60 -10.32
C GLY A 149 8.55 6.37 -9.95
N VAL A 150 7.87 6.40 -8.79
CA VAL A 150 6.89 5.34 -8.42
C VAL A 150 5.70 5.37 -9.38
N THR A 151 5.13 6.55 -9.66
CA THR A 151 4.00 6.70 -10.59
C THR A 151 4.36 6.19 -11.98
N ARG A 152 5.58 6.48 -12.47
CA ARG A 152 6.09 5.96 -13.74
C ARG A 152 6.22 4.43 -13.73
N ALA A 153 6.77 3.86 -12.65
CA ALA A 153 6.88 2.40 -12.51
C ALA A 153 5.49 1.72 -12.46
N GLU A 154 4.52 2.35 -11.81
CA GLU A 154 3.12 1.91 -11.81
C GLU A 154 2.50 1.95 -13.22
N ALA A 155 2.75 3.02 -13.99
CA ALA A 155 2.28 3.13 -15.37
C ALA A 155 2.88 2.03 -16.26
N GLU A 156 4.18 1.78 -16.14
CA GLU A 156 4.85 0.69 -16.85
C GLU A 156 4.31 -0.68 -16.45
N TYR A 157 4.03 -0.89 -15.17
CA TYR A 157 3.43 -2.13 -14.69
C TYR A 157 2.07 -2.38 -15.33
N LEU A 158 1.17 -1.40 -15.32
CA LEU A 158 -0.15 -1.54 -15.91
C LEU A 158 -0.11 -1.78 -17.43
N LYS A 159 0.83 -1.17 -18.15
CA LYS A 159 1.05 -1.44 -19.58
C LYS A 159 1.48 -2.89 -19.84
N LYS A 160 2.33 -3.45 -18.97
CA LYS A 160 2.83 -4.84 -19.08
C LYS A 160 1.84 -5.88 -18.57
N HIS A 161 0.91 -5.49 -17.70
CA HIS A 161 -0.05 -6.36 -17.01
C HIS A 161 -1.49 -5.87 -17.20
N PRO A 162 -2.08 -6.01 -18.41
CA PRO A 162 -3.47 -5.63 -18.65
C PRO A 162 -4.47 -6.48 -17.84
N ASP A 163 -4.03 -7.62 -17.31
CA ASP A 163 -4.73 -8.51 -16.40
C ASP A 163 -4.55 -8.15 -14.91
N SER A 164 -3.89 -7.04 -14.60
CA SER A 164 -3.67 -6.61 -13.21
C SER A 164 -4.98 -6.45 -12.44
N GLY A 165 -4.95 -6.74 -11.14
CA GLY A 165 -6.11 -6.57 -10.25
C GLY A 165 -6.62 -5.13 -10.22
N TYR A 166 -5.75 -4.13 -10.44
CA TYR A 166 -6.18 -2.75 -10.55
C TYR A 166 -7.13 -2.52 -11.73
N LEU A 167 -6.75 -3.01 -12.93
CA LEU A 167 -7.53 -2.82 -14.15
C LEU A 167 -8.78 -3.72 -14.20
N THR A 168 -8.68 -4.95 -13.70
CA THR A 168 -9.74 -5.97 -13.88
C THR A 168 -10.71 -6.06 -12.70
N GLU A 169 -10.26 -5.75 -11.47
CA GLU A 169 -11.08 -5.90 -10.28
C GLU A 169 -11.48 -4.57 -9.64
N ILE A 170 -10.60 -3.55 -9.66
CA ILE A 170 -10.85 -2.27 -8.98
C ILE A 170 -11.59 -1.29 -9.88
N LEU A 171 -11.06 -0.95 -11.06
CA LEU A 171 -11.66 0.08 -11.92
C LEU A 171 -13.10 -0.26 -12.38
N PRO A 172 -13.45 -1.51 -12.72
CA PRO A 172 -14.81 -1.87 -13.13
C PRO A 172 -15.77 -2.08 -11.96
N LEU A 173 -15.30 -2.04 -10.69
CA LEU A 173 -16.13 -2.38 -9.52
C LEU A 173 -17.29 -1.40 -9.37
N ARG A 174 -18.53 -1.95 -9.24
CA ARG A 174 -19.76 -1.16 -9.07
C ARG A 174 -20.51 -1.51 -7.79
N GLU A 175 -20.25 -2.69 -7.25
CA GLU A 175 -20.85 -3.16 -5.98
C GLU A 175 -19.85 -4.09 -5.28
N PHE A 176 -19.85 -4.06 -3.96
CA PHE A 176 -19.05 -4.94 -3.12
C PHE A 176 -19.69 -5.05 -1.72
N PRO A 177 -19.68 -6.25 -1.09
CA PRO A 177 -20.18 -6.42 0.27
C PRO A 177 -19.36 -5.66 1.31
N ASP A 178 -20.02 -5.19 2.37
CA ASP A 178 -19.37 -4.52 3.51
C ASP A 178 -18.90 -5.56 4.54
N TYR A 179 -17.70 -6.10 4.37
CA TYR A 179 -17.14 -7.12 5.27
C TYR A 179 -16.55 -6.55 6.57
N ILE A 180 -16.33 -5.25 6.65
CA ILE A 180 -15.79 -4.58 7.84
C ILE A 180 -16.78 -3.55 8.39
N GLY A 181 -17.28 -3.80 9.62
CA GLY A 181 -18.35 -3.02 10.21
C GLY A 181 -17.99 -1.60 10.66
N TYR A 182 -16.72 -1.22 10.70
CA TYR A 182 -16.33 0.17 11.01
C TYR A 182 -16.19 1.06 9.76
N LEU A 183 -16.15 0.47 8.56
CA LEU A 183 -16.25 1.25 7.33
C LEU A 183 -17.71 1.57 7.02
N PRO A 184 -18.03 2.81 6.61
CA PRO A 184 -19.39 3.18 6.22
C PRO A 184 -19.89 2.36 5.03
N HIS A 185 -21.19 2.07 5.01
CA HIS A 185 -21.84 1.32 3.95
C HIS A 185 -21.52 1.88 2.55
N GLY A 186 -21.08 1.01 1.63
CA GLY A 186 -20.78 1.35 0.24
C GLY A 186 -19.57 2.28 0.04
N CYS A 187 -18.80 2.56 1.11
CA CYS A 187 -17.68 3.54 1.03
C CYS A 187 -16.58 3.10 0.07
N ILE A 188 -16.35 1.79 -0.10
CA ILE A 188 -15.31 1.26 -1.01
C ILE A 188 -15.62 1.65 -2.44
N VAL A 189 -16.82 1.32 -2.93
CA VAL A 189 -17.26 1.65 -4.30
C VAL A 189 -17.28 3.16 -4.53
N ARG A 190 -17.81 3.91 -3.54
CA ARG A 190 -17.81 5.37 -3.56
C ARG A 190 -16.37 5.91 -3.68
N LYS A 191 -15.43 5.39 -2.89
CA LYS A 191 -14.05 5.88 -2.90
C LYS A 191 -13.34 5.57 -4.22
N ILE A 192 -13.58 4.42 -4.83
CA ILE A 192 -13.07 4.10 -6.17
C ILE A 192 -13.53 5.17 -7.17
N GLY A 193 -14.81 5.55 -7.16
CA GLY A 193 -15.34 6.60 -8.04
C GLY A 193 -14.69 7.97 -7.89
N ILE A 194 -14.05 8.24 -6.75
CA ILE A 194 -13.43 9.54 -6.43
C ILE A 194 -11.90 9.50 -6.61
N MET A 195 -11.26 8.40 -6.24
CA MET A 195 -9.80 8.31 -6.12
C MET A 195 -9.13 7.45 -7.20
N TRP A 196 -9.89 6.86 -8.12
CA TRP A 196 -9.24 6.16 -9.23
C TRP A 196 -8.33 7.10 -10.02
N TYR A 197 -7.22 6.60 -10.50
CA TYR A 197 -6.31 7.34 -11.38
C TYR A 197 -5.61 6.38 -12.33
N MET A 198 -5.16 6.91 -13.46
CA MET A 198 -4.20 6.20 -14.31
C MET A 198 -2.84 6.86 -14.09
N PRO A 199 -1.85 6.09 -13.64
CA PRO A 199 -0.52 6.63 -13.42
C PRO A 199 0.09 7.11 -14.74
N ASP A 200 0.81 8.23 -14.66
CA ASP A 200 1.49 8.88 -15.75
C ASP A 200 2.93 8.35 -15.86
N ASP A 201 3.42 8.12 -17.07
CA ASP A 201 4.79 7.67 -17.35
C ASP A 201 5.74 8.78 -17.79
N SER A 202 5.34 10.05 -17.66
CA SER A 202 6.23 11.19 -17.89
C SER A 202 7.46 11.14 -16.96
N VAL A 203 8.53 11.81 -17.36
CA VAL A 203 9.75 11.95 -16.56
C VAL A 203 9.80 13.37 -16.01
N LEU A 204 9.91 13.51 -14.70
CA LEU A 204 10.08 14.80 -14.05
C LEU A 204 11.52 14.97 -13.57
N GLU A 205 11.97 16.22 -13.51
CA GLU A 205 13.22 16.57 -12.86
C GLU A 205 13.15 16.15 -11.37
N TYR A 206 14.18 15.49 -10.87
CA TYR A 206 14.31 14.96 -9.50
C TYR A 206 13.40 13.77 -9.12
N ASP A 207 12.70 13.15 -10.06
CA ASP A 207 11.73 12.07 -9.76
C ASP A 207 12.35 10.80 -9.14
N THR A 208 13.66 10.61 -9.30
CA THR A 208 14.41 9.49 -8.69
C THR A 208 15.33 9.90 -7.54
N VAL A 209 15.37 11.19 -7.17
CA VAL A 209 16.27 11.68 -6.11
C VAL A 209 15.85 11.15 -4.74
N ALA A 210 14.57 11.29 -4.39
CA ALA A 210 14.08 10.84 -3.09
C ALA A 210 13.95 9.31 -2.99
N LEU A 211 13.63 8.64 -4.09
CA LEU A 211 13.50 7.18 -4.20
C LEU A 211 13.89 6.75 -5.60
N SER A 212 14.94 5.94 -5.75
CA SER A 212 15.35 5.45 -7.07
C SER A 212 14.47 4.28 -7.55
N ASP A 213 14.47 4.04 -8.86
CA ASP A 213 13.76 2.92 -9.48
C ASP A 213 14.21 1.57 -8.90
N GLU A 214 15.51 1.41 -8.63
CA GLU A 214 16.07 0.20 -8.00
C GLU A 214 15.57 0.00 -6.57
N GLU A 215 15.52 1.09 -5.78
CA GLU A 215 15.01 1.07 -4.41
C GLU A 215 13.53 0.69 -4.40
N PHE A 216 12.73 1.24 -5.33
CA PHE A 216 11.32 0.92 -5.47
C PHE A 216 11.10 -0.53 -5.93
N ASN A 217 11.80 -0.99 -6.96
CA ASN A 217 11.68 -2.37 -7.45
C ASN A 217 12.05 -3.38 -6.37
N ARG A 218 13.10 -3.11 -5.60
CA ARG A 218 13.48 -3.94 -4.44
C ARG A 218 12.41 -3.93 -3.36
N PHE A 219 11.81 -2.78 -3.10
CA PHE A 219 10.68 -2.67 -2.16
C PHE A 219 9.52 -3.56 -2.60
N VAL A 220 9.08 -3.47 -3.86
CA VAL A 220 7.99 -4.29 -4.38
C VAL A 220 8.31 -5.79 -4.25
N HIS A 221 9.51 -6.19 -4.66
CA HIS A 221 9.96 -7.59 -4.56
C HIS A 221 9.92 -8.10 -3.10
N ASN A 222 10.64 -7.44 -2.21
CA ASN A 222 10.77 -7.86 -0.81
C ASN A 222 9.42 -7.84 -0.08
N THR A 223 8.56 -6.85 -0.39
CA THR A 223 7.24 -6.75 0.22
C THR A 223 6.30 -7.82 -0.30
N THR A 224 6.40 -8.18 -1.58
CA THR A 224 5.64 -9.32 -2.14
C THR A 224 6.01 -10.62 -1.44
N GLU A 225 7.30 -10.88 -1.21
CA GLU A 225 7.75 -12.07 -0.46
C GLU A 225 7.22 -12.06 0.98
N LEU A 226 7.35 -10.94 1.69
CA LEU A 226 6.84 -10.78 3.06
C LEU A 226 5.34 -11.04 3.13
N VAL A 227 4.55 -10.42 2.25
CA VAL A 227 3.08 -10.57 2.24
C VAL A 227 2.70 -12.00 1.87
N THR A 228 3.39 -12.62 0.92
CA THR A 228 3.16 -14.02 0.54
C THR A 228 3.38 -14.97 1.72
N GLU A 229 4.45 -14.78 2.47
CA GLU A 229 4.74 -15.58 3.69
C GLU A 229 3.62 -15.41 4.73
N LYS A 230 3.25 -14.17 5.04
CA LYS A 230 2.23 -13.84 6.05
C LYS A 230 0.84 -14.36 5.66
N VAL A 231 0.44 -14.18 4.39
CA VAL A 231 -0.84 -14.68 3.85
C VAL A 231 -0.87 -16.22 3.87
N SER A 232 0.21 -16.87 3.46
CA SER A 232 0.32 -18.34 3.51
C SER A 232 0.22 -18.87 4.93
N GLY A 233 0.85 -18.19 5.89
CA GLY A 233 0.72 -18.50 7.31
C GLY A 233 -0.72 -18.41 7.82
N ALA A 234 -1.44 -17.35 7.45
CA ALA A 234 -2.85 -17.16 7.82
C ALA A 234 -3.78 -18.21 7.18
N LEU A 235 -3.52 -18.58 5.93
CA LEU A 235 -4.22 -19.68 5.25
C LEU A 235 -4.01 -21.01 5.97
N ALA A 236 -2.79 -21.33 6.40
CA ALA A 236 -2.48 -22.55 7.16
C ALA A 236 -3.14 -22.57 8.54
N LEU A 237 -3.30 -21.42 9.20
CA LEU A 237 -4.04 -21.32 10.47
C LEU A 237 -5.53 -21.60 10.29
N ARG A 238 -6.12 -21.15 9.18
CA ARG A 238 -7.49 -21.46 8.82
C ARG A 238 -7.71 -22.97 8.69
N ASP A 239 -6.85 -23.67 7.95
CA ASP A 239 -6.98 -25.13 7.72
C ASP A 239 -6.95 -25.92 9.03
N LYS A 240 -6.02 -25.60 9.93
CA LYS A 240 -5.93 -26.29 11.22
C LYS A 240 -7.21 -26.17 12.05
N LYS A 241 -7.94 -25.05 11.95
CA LYS A 241 -9.20 -24.84 12.68
C LYS A 241 -10.38 -25.63 12.10
N TYR A 242 -10.33 -25.98 10.81
CA TYR A 242 -11.39 -26.78 10.16
C TYR A 242 -11.16 -28.28 10.25
N VAL A 243 -9.92 -28.73 10.50
CA VAL A 243 -9.59 -30.16 10.66
C VAL A 243 -9.91 -30.68 12.08
N THR A 244 -10.15 -29.77 13.04
CA THR A 244 -10.39 -30.13 14.46
C THR A 244 -11.90 -30.18 14.82
N LEU A 245 -12.78 -30.23 13.84
CA LEU A 245 -14.24 -30.41 13.96
C LEU A 245 -14.68 -31.65 13.20
#